data_39c3808f0039d7c361001b733c00287d
#
_entry.id   39c3808f0039d7c361001b733c00287d
#
_cell.length_a   1.000
_cell.length_b   1.000
_cell.length_c   1.000
_cell.angle_alpha   90.00
_cell.angle_beta   90.00
_cell.angle_gamma   90.00
#
_symmetry.space_group_name_H-M   'P 1'
#
loop_
_entity.id
_entity.type
_entity.pdbx_description
1 polymer ?
#
loop_
_entity_poly.entity_id
_entity_poly.type
_entity_poly.pdbx_seq_one_letter_code
_entity_poly.pdbx_strand_id
1 'polypeptide(L)'
;MKTYALPESDYFLSGHASCPGCAVALGVRFVLKGLGPKSVVVVPPSCIAVMAGPMPLSSMRVPVFQTAFETTAAAASGLARAYKALGEDVTVACLAGDGGTYDIGIQALSGAAERNEDILYVCFDNEAYQNTGNQKSSATPWGARTTSTPRGKATRKKDIMEIMAAHRIPYAATACPGYPDDLVGKVEKARAIRGTRFINVLSPCVPGWGIPDDRSLRLARLAVESRAWPLYEVEEGLRYTLTREPAGIPVAEYLRAQQRYAHLTDADVAEIQAEVDRRWQQLIRRTGEQS
;
A
#
# COMPACT_ATOMS: atom_id res chain seq x y z
N MET A 1 19.50 -18.25 -1.30
CA MET A 1 18.61 -17.34 -0.55
C MET A 1 19.03 -15.92 -0.87
N LYS A 2 18.12 -15.05 -1.37
CA LYS A 2 18.50 -13.64 -1.62
C LYS A 2 18.70 -12.95 -0.28
N THR A 3 19.88 -12.37 -0.06
CA THR A 3 20.17 -11.50 1.08
C THR A 3 19.81 -10.07 0.67
N TYR A 4 19.03 -9.38 1.49
CA TYR A 4 18.67 -7.97 1.29
C TYR A 4 19.45 -7.11 2.28
N ALA A 5 20.04 -6.00 1.82
CA ALA A 5 20.65 -5.01 2.69
C ALA A 5 19.54 -4.12 3.28
N LEU A 6 19.07 -4.46 4.47
CA LEU A 6 18.04 -3.72 5.19
C LEU A 6 18.61 -3.10 6.47
N PRO A 7 18.05 -1.97 6.98
CA PRO A 7 18.42 -1.43 8.28
C PRO A 7 18.28 -2.51 9.38
N GLU A 8 19.29 -2.62 10.25
CA GLU A 8 19.29 -3.63 11.34
C GLU A 8 18.22 -3.35 12.40
N SER A 9 18.01 -2.06 12.73
CA SER A 9 17.06 -1.64 13.74
C SER A 9 15.64 -2.06 13.38
N ASP A 10 14.89 -2.51 14.37
CA ASP A 10 13.49 -2.93 14.24
C ASP A 10 12.58 -2.11 15.17
N TYR A 11 11.56 -1.50 14.60
CA TYR A 11 10.60 -0.65 15.30
C TYR A 11 9.21 -1.29 15.39
N PHE A 12 9.07 -2.53 14.95
CA PHE A 12 7.84 -3.32 15.06
C PHE A 12 8.13 -4.61 15.83
N LEU A 13 7.68 -4.65 17.08
CA LEU A 13 7.96 -5.74 18.01
C LEU A 13 7.23 -7.03 17.63
N SER A 14 7.80 -8.15 18.01
CA SER A 14 7.11 -9.44 17.98
C SER A 14 5.98 -9.48 19.02
N GLY A 15 5.02 -10.41 18.85
CA GLY A 15 3.86 -10.53 19.73
C GLY A 15 2.69 -9.63 19.37
N HIS A 16 2.73 -8.98 18.20
CA HIS A 16 1.59 -8.22 17.66
C HIS A 16 0.41 -9.12 17.26
N ALA A 17 -0.81 -8.59 17.29
CA ALA A 17 -2.06 -9.31 17.02
C ALA A 17 -2.38 -9.40 15.51
N SER A 18 -1.41 -9.72 14.64
CA SER A 18 -1.67 -9.97 13.23
C SER A 18 -2.02 -11.43 12.95
N CYS A 19 -2.71 -11.68 11.84
CA CYS A 19 -2.92 -13.05 11.37
C CYS A 19 -1.58 -13.72 11.01
N PRO A 20 -1.45 -15.05 11.14
CA PRO A 20 -0.32 -15.79 10.59
C PRO A 20 -0.14 -15.48 9.08
N GLY A 21 1.10 -15.29 8.63
CA GLY A 21 1.40 -14.98 7.23
C GLY A 21 0.96 -13.61 6.72
N CYS A 22 0.56 -12.69 7.60
CA CYS A 22 0.04 -11.37 7.22
C CYS A 22 1.07 -10.52 6.48
N ALA A 23 0.81 -10.19 5.22
CA ALA A 23 1.69 -9.33 4.43
C ALA A 23 1.68 -7.86 4.90
N VAL A 24 0.56 -7.39 5.50
CA VAL A 24 0.50 -6.04 6.10
C VAL A 24 1.48 -5.93 7.27
N ALA A 25 1.55 -6.93 8.15
CA ALA A 25 2.46 -6.91 9.29
C ALA A 25 3.93 -6.80 8.85
N LEU A 26 4.31 -7.55 7.81
CA LEU A 26 5.64 -7.49 7.24
C LEU A 26 5.90 -6.16 6.53
N GLY A 27 4.91 -5.65 5.81
CA GLY A 27 4.97 -4.33 5.18
C GLY A 27 5.16 -3.20 6.21
N VAL A 28 4.41 -3.21 7.32
CA VAL A 28 4.57 -2.26 8.43
C VAL A 28 5.99 -2.31 9.01
N ARG A 29 6.54 -3.52 9.21
CA ARG A 29 7.93 -3.68 9.68
C ARG A 29 8.93 -3.02 8.74
N PHE A 30 8.82 -3.22 7.44
CA PHE A 30 9.72 -2.64 6.45
C PHE A 30 9.54 -1.11 6.34
N VAL A 31 8.31 -0.63 6.37
CA VAL A 31 8.03 0.82 6.38
C VAL A 31 8.65 1.49 7.61
N LEU A 32 8.48 0.91 8.80
CA LEU A 32 9.09 1.44 10.02
C LEU A 32 10.62 1.40 10.00
N LYS A 33 11.23 0.38 9.37
CA LYS A 33 12.69 0.35 9.14
C LYS A 33 13.16 1.53 8.30
N GLY A 34 12.48 1.85 7.20
CA GLY A 34 12.80 2.97 6.34
C GLY A 34 12.51 4.33 6.97
N LEU A 35 11.48 4.43 7.83
CA LEU A 35 11.14 5.64 8.57
C LEU A 35 12.17 5.97 9.66
N GLY A 36 12.64 4.96 10.37
CA GLY A 36 13.56 5.14 11.50
C GLY A 36 12.91 5.74 12.74
N PRO A 37 13.72 6.06 13.78
CA PRO A 37 13.22 6.42 15.12
C PRO A 37 12.62 7.83 15.22
N LYS A 38 13.03 8.77 14.35
CA LYS A 38 12.49 10.14 14.34
C LYS A 38 11.21 10.25 13.51
N SER A 39 10.22 9.43 13.87
CA SER A 39 8.94 9.39 13.18
C SER A 39 7.78 9.25 14.17
N VAL A 40 6.62 9.74 13.77
CA VAL A 40 5.33 9.50 14.42
C VAL A 40 4.38 8.90 13.38
N VAL A 41 3.62 7.90 13.76
CA VAL A 41 2.67 7.26 12.85
C VAL A 41 1.22 7.58 13.21
N VAL A 42 0.44 7.96 12.21
CA VAL A 42 -1.00 8.21 12.31
C VAL A 42 -1.73 7.01 11.74
N VAL A 43 -2.55 6.37 12.56
CA VAL A 43 -3.18 5.08 12.24
C VAL A 43 -4.70 5.18 12.42
N PRO A 44 -5.50 5.01 11.34
CA PRO A 44 -6.94 4.90 11.44
C PRO A 44 -7.37 3.48 11.87
N PRO A 45 -8.64 3.27 12.25
CA PRO A 45 -9.20 1.94 12.44
C PRO A 45 -8.90 1.03 11.25
N SER A 46 -8.15 -0.05 11.49
CA SER A 46 -7.63 -0.95 10.43
C SER A 46 -6.95 -2.16 11.09
N CYS A 47 -6.51 -3.13 10.28
CA CYS A 47 -5.60 -4.19 10.75
C CYS A 47 -4.35 -3.61 11.44
N ILE A 48 -3.87 -2.45 11.00
CA ILE A 48 -2.68 -1.81 11.58
C ILE A 48 -2.97 -1.30 13.00
N ALA A 49 -4.16 -0.73 13.25
CA ALA A 49 -4.56 -0.31 14.59
C ALA A 49 -4.63 -1.50 15.56
N VAL A 50 -5.14 -2.65 15.10
CA VAL A 50 -5.15 -3.89 15.89
C VAL A 50 -3.73 -4.36 16.17
N MET A 51 -2.85 -4.34 15.17
CA MET A 51 -1.45 -4.73 15.33
C MET A 51 -0.67 -3.77 16.25
N ALA A 52 -0.92 -2.45 16.12
CA ALA A 52 -0.29 -1.45 16.98
C ALA A 52 -0.63 -1.68 18.47
N GLY A 53 -1.87 -2.06 18.73
CA GLY A 53 -2.36 -2.32 20.08
C GLY A 53 -2.54 -1.04 20.94
N PRO A 54 -3.19 -1.17 22.10
CA PRO A 54 -3.34 -0.09 23.07
C PRO A 54 -2.09 0.10 23.94
N MET A 55 -1.91 1.29 24.50
CA MET A 55 -0.91 1.51 25.56
C MET A 55 -1.28 0.73 26.83
N PRO A 56 -0.32 0.14 27.54
CA PRO A 56 1.14 0.09 27.30
C PRO A 56 1.60 -1.06 26.40
N LEU A 57 0.69 -1.79 25.78
CA LEU A 57 0.97 -3.02 25.03
C LEU A 57 1.28 -2.76 23.53
N SER A 58 1.66 -1.51 23.16
CA SER A 58 1.96 -1.19 21.77
C SER A 58 3.12 -2.02 21.23
N SER A 59 2.90 -2.60 20.05
CA SER A 59 3.94 -3.29 19.29
C SER A 59 4.88 -2.36 18.52
N MET A 60 4.60 -1.06 18.47
CA MET A 60 5.41 -0.07 17.75
C MET A 60 6.35 0.69 18.70
N ARG A 61 7.61 0.82 18.30
CA ARG A 61 8.65 1.59 19.03
C ARG A 61 8.74 3.05 18.57
N VAL A 62 7.76 3.53 17.85
CA VAL A 62 7.57 4.93 17.49
C VAL A 62 6.24 5.42 18.06
N PRO A 63 6.07 6.71 18.35
CA PRO A 63 4.78 7.25 18.76
C PRO A 63 3.67 6.93 17.78
N VAL A 64 2.52 6.49 18.29
CA VAL A 64 1.32 6.15 17.49
C VAL A 64 0.20 7.10 17.87
N PHE A 65 -0.36 7.79 16.89
CA PHE A 65 -1.54 8.59 17.02
C PHE A 65 -2.70 7.88 16.32
N GLN A 66 -3.63 7.32 17.09
CA GLN A 66 -4.84 6.71 16.53
C GLN A 66 -5.89 7.79 16.27
N THR A 67 -6.55 7.72 15.10
CA THR A 67 -7.49 8.73 14.64
C THR A 67 -8.81 8.11 14.15
N ALA A 68 -9.82 8.92 13.86
CA ALA A 68 -11.02 8.45 13.19
C ALA A 68 -10.73 7.96 11.76
N PHE A 69 -11.61 7.13 11.22
CA PHE A 69 -11.34 6.37 10.01
C PHE A 69 -11.05 7.25 8.78
N GLU A 70 -11.76 8.35 8.65
CA GLU A 70 -11.70 9.32 7.54
C GLU A 70 -10.61 10.39 7.72
N THR A 71 -10.09 10.58 8.96
CA THR A 71 -9.32 11.79 9.30
C THR A 71 -7.80 11.61 9.23
N THR A 72 -7.29 10.48 8.73
CA THR A 72 -5.86 10.15 8.77
C THR A 72 -4.97 11.27 8.24
N ALA A 73 -5.22 11.73 7.00
CA ALA A 73 -4.40 12.77 6.38
C ALA A 73 -4.61 14.15 7.04
N ALA A 74 -5.82 14.45 7.53
CA ALA A 74 -6.11 15.69 8.22
C ALA A 74 -5.37 15.76 9.58
N ALA A 75 -5.41 14.68 10.37
CA ALA A 75 -4.68 14.58 11.63
C ALA A 75 -3.17 14.66 11.41
N ALA A 76 -2.66 13.96 10.40
CA ALA A 76 -1.25 14.01 10.02
C ALA A 76 -0.80 15.40 9.60
N SER A 77 -1.62 16.14 8.84
CA SER A 77 -1.35 17.55 8.48
C SER A 77 -1.21 18.43 9.71
N GLY A 78 -2.11 18.26 10.68
CA GLY A 78 -2.03 18.99 11.96
C GLY A 78 -0.76 18.68 12.74
N LEU A 79 -0.40 17.39 12.86
CA LEU A 79 0.84 16.97 13.53
C LEU A 79 2.10 17.49 12.82
N ALA A 80 2.16 17.42 11.49
CA ALA A 80 3.29 17.92 10.72
C ALA A 80 3.52 19.43 10.93
N ARG A 81 2.42 20.20 10.95
CA ARG A 81 2.47 21.64 11.24
C ARG A 81 2.89 21.93 12.68
N ALA A 82 2.42 21.12 13.64
CA ALA A 82 2.78 21.26 15.05
C ALA A 82 4.28 21.01 15.28
N TYR A 83 4.83 19.90 14.76
CA TYR A 83 6.27 19.62 14.85
C TYR A 83 7.11 20.70 14.17
N LYS A 84 6.69 21.17 13.01
CA LYS A 84 7.35 22.29 12.33
C LYS A 84 7.36 23.57 13.18
N ALA A 85 6.26 23.91 13.84
CA ALA A 85 6.15 25.07 14.73
C ALA A 85 7.03 24.94 15.98
N LEU A 86 7.26 23.71 16.47
CA LEU A 86 8.15 23.41 17.58
C LEU A 86 9.63 23.33 17.17
N GLY A 87 9.95 23.44 15.88
CA GLY A 87 11.31 23.29 15.37
C GLY A 87 11.84 21.84 15.40
N GLU A 88 10.95 20.86 15.50
CA GLU A 88 11.30 19.45 15.59
C GLU A 88 11.31 18.79 14.20
N ASP A 89 12.43 18.13 13.85
CA ASP A 89 12.56 17.36 12.60
C ASP A 89 12.04 15.93 12.80
N VAL A 90 10.73 15.76 12.71
CA VAL A 90 10.02 14.49 12.87
C VAL A 90 9.25 14.16 11.59
N THR A 91 9.43 12.96 11.07
CA THR A 91 8.64 12.47 9.94
C THR A 91 7.24 12.04 10.40
N VAL A 92 6.20 12.69 9.90
CA VAL A 92 4.81 12.30 10.14
C VAL A 92 4.37 11.35 9.03
N ALA A 93 4.09 10.09 9.39
CA ALA A 93 3.68 9.06 8.46
C ALA A 93 2.28 8.53 8.78
N CYS A 94 1.42 8.45 7.77
CA CYS A 94 0.12 7.77 7.83
C CYS A 94 0.32 6.29 7.50
N LEU A 95 -0.23 5.38 8.29
CA LEU A 95 -0.26 3.95 7.99
C LEU A 95 -1.74 3.52 7.93
N ALA A 96 -2.32 3.50 6.73
CA ALA A 96 -3.75 3.27 6.52
C ALA A 96 -4.01 2.07 5.62
N GLY A 97 -5.19 1.46 5.74
CA GLY A 97 -5.66 0.45 4.79
C GLY A 97 -6.32 1.08 3.56
N ASP A 98 -6.56 0.25 2.53
CA ASP A 98 -7.17 0.68 1.28
C ASP A 98 -8.59 1.25 1.45
N GLY A 99 -9.45 0.66 2.29
CA GLY A 99 -10.79 1.19 2.55
C GLY A 99 -10.76 2.60 3.14
N GLY A 100 -9.86 2.85 4.11
CA GLY A 100 -9.65 4.18 4.70
C GLY A 100 -8.99 5.18 3.74
N THR A 101 -8.29 4.70 2.71
CA THR A 101 -7.58 5.55 1.74
C THR A 101 -8.40 5.84 0.49
N TYR A 102 -8.92 4.78 -0.15
CA TYR A 102 -9.61 4.89 -1.45
C TYR A 102 -11.05 5.36 -1.33
N ASP A 103 -11.68 5.12 -0.18
CA ASP A 103 -13.10 5.41 0.05
C ASP A 103 -13.25 6.64 0.95
N ILE A 104 -13.52 6.46 2.24
CA ILE A 104 -13.93 7.56 3.11
C ILE A 104 -12.84 8.62 3.36
N GLY A 105 -11.58 8.24 3.38
CA GLY A 105 -10.46 9.16 3.66
C GLY A 105 -9.91 9.89 2.44
N ILE A 106 -10.39 9.59 1.22
CA ILE A 106 -9.87 10.20 -0.02
C ILE A 106 -9.99 11.72 0.00
N GLN A 107 -11.05 12.28 0.56
CA GLN A 107 -11.25 13.73 0.66
C GLN A 107 -10.16 14.40 1.52
N ALA A 108 -9.83 13.81 2.67
CA ALA A 108 -8.78 14.34 3.56
C ALA A 108 -7.39 14.21 2.91
N LEU A 109 -7.15 13.08 2.22
CA LEU A 109 -5.90 12.85 1.47
C LEU A 109 -5.76 13.82 0.30
N SER A 110 -6.81 14.02 -0.49
CA SER A 110 -6.84 14.99 -1.59
C SER A 110 -6.60 16.41 -1.10
N GLY A 111 -7.23 16.82 0.02
CA GLY A 111 -6.99 18.14 0.61
C GLY A 111 -5.57 18.32 1.17
N ALA A 112 -4.95 17.27 1.72
CA ALA A 112 -3.56 17.31 2.15
C ALA A 112 -2.61 17.42 0.95
N ALA A 113 -2.88 16.68 -0.11
CA ALA A 113 -2.11 16.71 -1.36
C ALA A 113 -2.19 18.08 -2.05
N GLU A 114 -3.38 18.68 -2.11
CA GLU A 114 -3.59 20.02 -2.67
C GLU A 114 -2.78 21.08 -1.93
N ARG A 115 -2.74 21.03 -0.59
CA ARG A 115 -1.95 21.94 0.22
C ARG A 115 -0.47 21.56 0.32
N ASN A 116 -0.07 20.46 -0.31
CA ASN A 116 1.28 19.88 -0.25
C ASN A 116 1.80 19.75 1.20
N GLU A 117 0.96 19.20 2.10
CA GLU A 117 1.33 19.00 3.51
C GLU A 117 2.53 18.06 3.63
N ASP A 118 3.42 18.32 4.56
CA ASP A 118 4.64 17.52 4.74
C ASP A 118 4.36 16.19 5.48
N ILE A 119 3.68 15.29 4.80
CA ILE A 119 3.30 13.97 5.31
C ILE A 119 3.71 12.85 4.34
N LEU A 120 4.10 11.69 4.87
CA LEU A 120 4.24 10.47 4.10
C LEU A 120 3.01 9.58 4.32
N TYR A 121 2.19 9.39 3.30
CA TYR A 121 1.02 8.53 3.39
C TYR A 121 1.30 7.15 2.78
N VAL A 122 1.26 6.11 3.61
CA VAL A 122 1.45 4.72 3.19
C VAL A 122 0.11 3.99 3.27
N CYS A 123 -0.38 3.56 2.12
CA CYS A 123 -1.58 2.75 2.00
C CYS A 123 -1.19 1.27 1.91
N PHE A 124 -1.63 0.45 2.85
CA PHE A 124 -1.52 -1.00 2.77
C PHE A 124 -2.76 -1.56 2.06
N ASP A 125 -2.61 -1.80 0.77
CA ASP A 125 -3.68 -2.22 -0.13
C ASP A 125 -3.84 -3.76 -0.08
N ASN A 126 -4.74 -4.22 0.75
CA ASN A 126 -5.15 -5.63 0.80
C ASN A 126 -6.47 -5.89 0.04
N GLU A 127 -6.92 -4.89 -0.73
CA GLU A 127 -7.98 -4.94 -1.71
C GLU A 127 -9.39 -5.24 -1.16
N ALA A 128 -9.62 -4.94 0.13
CA ALA A 128 -10.96 -4.97 0.77
C ALA A 128 -10.93 -4.40 2.18
N TYR A 129 -12.10 -4.18 2.80
CA TYR A 129 -12.24 -3.96 4.25
C TYR A 129 -12.02 -5.29 4.99
N GLN A 130 -10.75 -5.71 5.13
CA GLN A 130 -10.42 -7.04 5.65
C GLN A 130 -10.71 -7.18 7.13
N ASN A 131 -10.38 -6.14 7.92
CA ASN A 131 -10.50 -6.20 9.38
C ASN A 131 -11.95 -6.36 9.87
N THR A 132 -12.92 -5.86 9.12
CA THR A 132 -14.35 -5.91 9.45
C THR A 132 -15.05 -7.14 8.88
N GLY A 133 -14.37 -8.00 8.13
CA GLY A 133 -14.92 -9.23 7.58
C GLY A 133 -14.95 -9.29 6.06
N ASN A 134 -13.92 -8.72 5.39
CA ASN A 134 -13.71 -8.86 3.96
C ASN A 134 -14.83 -8.28 3.08
N GLN A 135 -15.34 -7.10 3.40
CA GLN A 135 -16.26 -6.36 2.52
C GLN A 135 -15.48 -5.67 1.38
N LYS A 136 -16.13 -5.48 0.23
CA LYS A 136 -15.52 -4.78 -0.90
C LYS A 136 -15.13 -3.34 -0.53
N SER A 137 -13.96 -2.90 -0.99
CA SER A 137 -13.56 -1.49 -1.06
C SER A 137 -13.50 -1.03 -2.53
N SER A 138 -13.21 0.25 -2.78
CA SER A 138 -12.89 0.72 -4.13
C SER A 138 -11.58 0.12 -4.67
N ALA A 139 -10.71 -0.37 -3.79
CA ALA A 139 -9.48 -1.08 -4.16
C ALA A 139 -9.70 -2.54 -4.58
N THR A 140 -10.86 -3.12 -4.29
CA THR A 140 -11.17 -4.50 -4.71
C THR A 140 -11.17 -4.60 -6.23
N PRO A 141 -10.40 -5.51 -6.85
CA PRO A 141 -10.36 -5.68 -8.29
C PRO A 141 -11.67 -6.25 -8.85
N TRP A 142 -11.89 -6.02 -10.14
CA TRP A 142 -12.98 -6.66 -10.87
C TRP A 142 -12.89 -8.19 -10.77
N GLY A 143 -14.03 -8.84 -10.61
CA GLY A 143 -14.14 -10.30 -10.49
C GLY A 143 -13.79 -10.85 -9.10
N ALA A 144 -13.14 -10.09 -8.21
CA ALA A 144 -12.81 -10.59 -6.87
C ALA A 144 -14.04 -10.76 -5.98
N ARG A 145 -14.19 -11.94 -5.38
CA ARG A 145 -15.22 -12.22 -4.36
C ARG A 145 -14.84 -11.60 -3.02
N THR A 146 -15.84 -11.02 -2.37
CA THR A 146 -15.80 -10.58 -0.97
C THR A 146 -17.13 -10.94 -0.31
N THR A 147 -17.26 -10.72 1.00
CA THR A 147 -18.53 -10.97 1.70
C THR A 147 -19.68 -10.07 1.19
N SER A 148 -19.39 -8.90 0.67
CA SER A 148 -20.38 -8.01 0.06
C SER A 148 -20.47 -8.12 -1.47
N THR A 149 -19.63 -8.92 -2.11
CA THR A 149 -19.66 -9.22 -3.54
C THR A 149 -19.49 -10.72 -3.80
N PRO A 150 -20.47 -11.56 -3.41
CA PRO A 150 -20.33 -13.03 -3.48
C PRO A 150 -20.26 -13.59 -4.90
N ARG A 151 -20.69 -12.81 -5.91
CA ARG A 151 -20.58 -13.16 -7.34
C ARG A 151 -19.36 -12.55 -8.03
N GLY A 152 -18.46 -11.90 -7.27
CA GLY A 152 -17.39 -11.08 -7.79
C GLY A 152 -17.79 -9.59 -7.91
N LYS A 153 -16.82 -8.70 -7.76
CA LYS A 153 -17.04 -7.26 -7.93
C LYS A 153 -17.24 -6.92 -9.41
N ALA A 154 -18.32 -6.23 -9.74
CA ALA A 154 -18.68 -5.88 -11.11
C ALA A 154 -17.93 -4.63 -11.65
N THR A 155 -17.38 -3.78 -10.76
CA THR A 155 -16.69 -2.54 -11.14
C THR A 155 -15.18 -2.69 -11.04
N ARG A 156 -14.43 -1.93 -11.84
CA ARG A 156 -12.96 -1.90 -11.80
C ARG A 156 -12.43 -1.29 -10.49
N LYS A 157 -11.19 -1.62 -10.15
CA LYS A 157 -10.44 -1.01 -9.06
C LYS A 157 -10.22 0.48 -9.35
N LYS A 158 -10.43 1.34 -8.35
CA LYS A 158 -10.08 2.77 -8.41
C LYS A 158 -8.56 2.90 -8.55
N ASP A 159 -8.09 3.74 -9.44
CA ASP A 159 -6.66 3.98 -9.61
C ASP A 159 -6.19 5.13 -8.70
N ILE A 160 -5.77 4.78 -7.50
CA ILE A 160 -5.28 5.77 -6.53
C ILE A 160 -3.95 6.39 -6.94
N MET A 161 -3.11 5.66 -7.67
CA MET A 161 -1.82 6.19 -8.12
C MET A 161 -2.03 7.32 -9.13
N GLU A 162 -2.97 7.16 -10.07
CA GLU A 162 -3.34 8.21 -11.03
C GLU A 162 -3.97 9.42 -10.32
N ILE A 163 -4.81 9.20 -9.30
CA ILE A 163 -5.39 10.28 -8.51
C ILE A 163 -4.29 11.07 -7.80
N MET A 164 -3.33 10.39 -7.18
CA MET A 164 -2.22 11.06 -6.48
C MET A 164 -1.26 11.74 -7.45
N ALA A 165 -0.98 11.13 -8.60
CA ALA A 165 -0.19 11.75 -9.66
C ALA A 165 -0.85 13.03 -10.21
N ALA A 166 -2.20 13.03 -10.37
CA ALA A 166 -2.95 14.20 -10.82
C ALA A 166 -2.85 15.40 -9.85
N HIS A 167 -2.62 15.17 -8.56
CA HIS A 167 -2.31 16.22 -7.59
C HIS A 167 -0.89 16.78 -7.75
N ARG A 168 -0.05 16.21 -8.60
CA ARG A 168 1.36 16.61 -8.78
C ARG A 168 2.15 16.65 -7.47
N ILE A 169 1.87 15.69 -6.58
CA ILE A 169 2.63 15.57 -5.34
C ILE A 169 4.10 15.26 -5.65
N PRO A 170 5.04 15.68 -4.78
CA PRO A 170 6.47 15.49 -5.00
C PRO A 170 6.87 14.03 -5.27
N TYR A 171 6.18 13.06 -4.64
CA TYR A 171 6.54 11.65 -4.79
C TYR A 171 5.35 10.73 -4.58
N ALA A 172 5.19 9.76 -5.47
CA ALA A 172 4.30 8.62 -5.30
C ALA A 172 5.00 7.33 -5.75
N ALA A 173 4.68 6.19 -5.15
CA ALA A 173 5.24 4.90 -5.53
C ALA A 173 4.30 3.73 -5.26
N THR A 174 4.43 2.67 -6.04
CA THR A 174 3.90 1.34 -5.71
C THR A 174 4.99 0.50 -5.06
N ALA A 175 4.63 -0.38 -4.14
CA ALA A 175 5.55 -1.29 -3.47
C ALA A 175 4.85 -2.59 -3.06
N CYS A 176 5.61 -3.59 -2.63
CA CYS A 176 5.06 -4.75 -1.93
C CYS A 176 6.12 -5.41 -1.03
N PRO A 177 5.74 -6.12 0.05
CA PRO A 177 6.68 -6.76 0.96
C PRO A 177 7.40 -7.97 0.35
N GLY A 178 7.01 -8.41 -0.84
CA GLY A 178 7.74 -9.41 -1.63
C GLY A 178 9.13 -8.95 -2.11
N TYR A 179 9.34 -7.63 -2.13
CA TYR A 179 10.59 -6.95 -2.51
C TYR A 179 10.96 -5.93 -1.43
N PRO A 180 11.53 -6.40 -0.30
CA PRO A 180 11.76 -5.57 0.87
C PRO A 180 12.79 -4.44 0.65
N ASP A 181 13.79 -4.67 -0.18
CA ASP A 181 14.79 -3.70 -0.60
C ASP A 181 14.15 -2.51 -1.35
N ASP A 182 13.27 -2.79 -2.31
CA ASP A 182 12.52 -1.78 -3.05
C ASP A 182 11.59 -0.98 -2.12
N LEU A 183 10.85 -1.67 -1.24
CA LEU A 183 9.94 -1.00 -0.30
C LEU A 183 10.69 -0.09 0.68
N VAL A 184 11.76 -0.58 1.32
CA VAL A 184 12.55 0.20 2.28
C VAL A 184 13.21 1.39 1.58
N GLY A 185 13.84 1.18 0.42
CA GLY A 185 14.47 2.25 -0.36
C GLY A 185 13.49 3.36 -0.76
N LYS A 186 12.26 3.01 -1.15
CA LYS A 186 11.18 3.97 -1.46
C LYS A 186 10.76 4.78 -0.23
N VAL A 187 10.68 4.15 0.94
CA VAL A 187 10.35 4.85 2.19
C VAL A 187 11.48 5.80 2.59
N GLU A 188 12.74 5.39 2.48
CA GLU A 188 13.91 6.24 2.76
C GLU A 188 13.96 7.43 1.80
N LYS A 189 13.74 7.20 0.50
CA LYS A 189 13.64 8.27 -0.51
C LYS A 189 12.49 9.23 -0.19
N ALA A 190 11.30 8.71 0.10
CA ALA A 190 10.15 9.51 0.47
C ALA A 190 10.38 10.35 1.73
N ARG A 191 11.08 9.80 2.73
CA ARG A 191 11.44 10.51 3.97
C ARG A 191 12.34 11.73 3.70
N ALA A 192 13.21 11.65 2.71
CA ALA A 192 14.11 12.75 2.34
C ALA A 192 13.42 13.88 1.55
N ILE A 193 12.25 13.62 0.97
CA ILE A 193 11.47 14.58 0.18
C ILE A 193 10.52 15.35 1.11
N ARG A 194 10.30 16.65 0.87
CA ARG A 194 9.31 17.46 1.59
C ARG A 194 8.01 17.59 0.78
N GLY A 195 6.91 17.83 1.47
CA GLY A 195 5.57 17.91 0.91
C GLY A 195 4.81 16.58 1.04
N THR A 196 3.76 16.38 0.30
CA THR A 196 2.95 15.16 0.36
C THR A 196 3.60 14.03 -0.45
N ARG A 197 3.85 12.90 0.19
CA ARG A 197 4.38 11.69 -0.45
C ARG A 197 3.39 10.56 -0.23
N PHE A 198 3.25 9.69 -1.23
CA PHE A 198 2.30 8.57 -1.20
C PHE A 198 2.96 7.25 -1.62
N ILE A 199 2.79 6.19 -0.83
CA ILE A 199 3.26 4.85 -1.21
C ILE A 199 2.09 3.88 -1.09
N ASN A 200 1.78 3.18 -2.20
CA ASN A 200 0.76 2.15 -2.23
C ASN A 200 1.40 0.76 -2.17
N VAL A 201 1.14 0.03 -1.08
CA VAL A 201 1.81 -1.24 -0.76
C VAL A 201 0.83 -2.40 -0.92
N LEU A 202 0.95 -3.19 -2.00
CA LEU A 202 0.15 -4.41 -2.16
C LEU A 202 0.43 -5.37 -1.01
N SER A 203 -0.62 -5.77 -0.33
CA SER A 203 -0.52 -6.58 0.90
C SER A 203 -1.51 -7.74 0.88
N PRO A 204 -1.16 -8.88 0.24
CA PRO A 204 -2.03 -10.07 0.21
C PRO A 204 -2.55 -10.45 1.59
N CYS A 205 -3.88 -10.61 1.69
CA CYS A 205 -4.56 -10.96 2.93
C CYS A 205 -4.87 -12.47 2.97
N VAL A 206 -4.30 -13.18 3.94
CA VAL A 206 -4.46 -14.64 4.07
C VAL A 206 -5.94 -15.04 4.12
N PRO A 207 -6.76 -14.57 5.10
CA PRO A 207 -8.17 -14.96 5.15
C PRO A 207 -9.00 -14.37 4.02
N GLY A 208 -8.76 -13.11 3.65
CA GLY A 208 -9.61 -12.41 2.68
C GLY A 208 -9.43 -12.88 1.24
N TRP A 209 -8.22 -13.34 0.87
CA TRP A 209 -7.95 -13.87 -0.47
C TRP A 209 -8.06 -15.39 -0.52
N GLY A 210 -8.24 -16.06 0.65
CA GLY A 210 -8.31 -17.50 0.78
C GLY A 210 -7.02 -18.18 0.30
N ILE A 211 -5.90 -17.75 0.88
CA ILE A 211 -4.57 -18.30 0.57
C ILE A 211 -3.94 -18.95 1.81
N PRO A 212 -3.06 -19.93 1.67
CA PRO A 212 -2.27 -20.45 2.77
C PRO A 212 -1.37 -19.36 3.39
N ASP A 213 -1.12 -19.45 4.68
CA ASP A 213 -0.37 -18.44 5.45
C ASP A 213 1.11 -18.34 5.06
N ASP A 214 1.70 -19.39 4.51
CA ASP A 214 3.07 -19.42 3.97
C ASP A 214 3.18 -18.85 2.54
N ARG A 215 2.07 -18.44 1.89
CA ARG A 215 2.02 -18.08 0.47
C ARG A 215 1.91 -16.58 0.19
N SER A 216 1.66 -15.73 1.18
CA SER A 216 1.39 -14.30 0.97
C SER A 216 2.52 -13.58 0.22
N LEU A 217 3.80 -13.82 0.57
CA LEU A 217 4.94 -13.20 -0.11
C LEU A 217 5.15 -13.74 -1.52
N ARG A 218 4.94 -15.04 -1.72
CA ARG A 218 4.98 -15.61 -3.07
C ARG A 218 3.92 -14.97 -3.96
N LEU A 219 2.72 -14.79 -3.42
CA LEU A 219 1.62 -14.18 -4.15
C LEU A 219 1.87 -12.69 -4.45
N ALA A 220 2.47 -11.94 -3.51
CA ALA A 220 2.91 -10.58 -3.76
C ALA A 220 3.93 -10.49 -4.92
N ARG A 221 4.86 -11.45 -5.00
CA ARG A 221 5.79 -11.56 -6.13
C ARG A 221 5.09 -11.93 -7.44
N LEU A 222 4.17 -12.89 -7.43
CA LEU A 222 3.38 -13.24 -8.62
C LEU A 222 2.60 -12.04 -9.17
N ALA A 223 2.04 -11.18 -8.30
CA ALA A 223 1.39 -9.94 -8.72
C ALA A 223 2.33 -9.01 -9.49
N VAL A 224 3.58 -8.87 -9.02
CA VAL A 224 4.60 -8.07 -9.70
C VAL A 224 5.04 -8.71 -11.01
N GLU A 225 5.43 -9.99 -10.97
CA GLU A 225 5.95 -10.70 -12.14
C GLU A 225 4.90 -10.87 -13.25
N SER A 226 3.60 -10.89 -12.93
CA SER A 226 2.49 -10.91 -13.88
C SER A 226 2.05 -9.52 -14.38
N ARG A 227 2.72 -8.44 -13.95
CA ARG A 227 2.34 -7.05 -14.25
C ARG A 227 0.99 -6.60 -13.66
N ALA A 228 0.33 -7.44 -12.87
CA ALA A 228 -0.88 -7.05 -12.15
C ALA A 228 -0.62 -5.95 -11.12
N TRP A 229 0.61 -5.89 -10.59
CA TRP A 229 1.10 -4.86 -9.68
C TRP A 229 2.53 -4.45 -10.02
N PRO A 230 2.75 -3.62 -11.04
CA PRO A 230 4.09 -3.14 -11.39
C PRO A 230 4.69 -2.28 -10.28
N LEU A 231 6.01 -2.35 -10.09
CA LEU A 231 6.73 -1.54 -9.13
C LEU A 231 7.36 -0.33 -9.84
N TYR A 232 6.87 0.86 -9.51
CA TYR A 232 7.31 2.11 -10.12
C TYR A 232 7.21 3.29 -9.14
N GLU A 233 7.85 4.37 -9.52
CA GLU A 233 7.80 5.67 -8.86
C GLU A 233 7.23 6.73 -9.79
N VAL A 234 6.63 7.76 -9.22
CA VAL A 234 6.16 8.95 -9.92
C VAL A 234 6.64 10.16 -9.16
N GLU A 235 7.39 11.04 -9.80
CA GLU A 235 7.84 12.31 -9.22
C GLU A 235 7.10 13.47 -9.87
N GLU A 236 6.60 14.38 -9.02
CA GLU A 236 5.84 15.59 -9.41
C GLU A 236 4.61 15.28 -10.28
N GLY A 237 4.10 14.04 -10.20
CA GLY A 237 2.99 13.56 -11.02
C GLY A 237 3.30 13.41 -12.52
N LEU A 238 4.56 13.56 -12.93
CA LEU A 238 4.99 13.62 -14.33
C LEU A 238 6.03 12.56 -14.69
N ARG A 239 7.06 12.38 -13.86
CA ARG A 239 8.17 11.47 -14.16
C ARG A 239 7.88 10.09 -13.60
N TYR A 240 7.66 9.13 -14.50
CA TYR A 240 7.43 7.73 -14.17
C TYR A 240 8.71 6.93 -14.35
N THR A 241 9.11 6.19 -13.32
CA THR A 241 10.31 5.33 -13.36
C THR A 241 9.95 3.93 -12.89
N LEU A 242 10.16 2.94 -13.75
CA LEU A 242 10.00 1.53 -13.38
C LEU A 242 11.19 1.13 -12.47
N THR A 243 10.90 0.68 -11.25
CA THR A 243 11.95 0.27 -10.30
C THR A 243 12.30 -1.20 -10.41
N ARG A 244 11.44 -1.98 -11.07
CA ARG A 244 11.67 -3.40 -11.32
C ARG A 244 11.02 -3.84 -12.62
N GLU A 245 11.81 -4.46 -13.50
CA GLU A 245 11.31 -5.14 -14.71
C GLU A 245 10.66 -6.47 -14.32
N PRO A 246 9.35 -6.67 -14.58
CA PRO A 246 8.67 -7.94 -14.30
C PRO A 246 8.95 -8.98 -15.38
N ALA A 247 8.92 -10.26 -15.02
CA ALA A 247 9.12 -11.37 -15.95
C ALA A 247 8.03 -11.49 -17.04
N GLY A 248 6.84 -10.89 -16.79
CA GLY A 248 5.73 -10.93 -17.73
C GLY A 248 5.03 -12.29 -17.79
N ILE A 249 4.98 -13.02 -16.67
CA ILE A 249 4.25 -14.28 -16.57
C ILE A 249 2.75 -14.06 -16.77
N PRO A 250 1.98 -15.08 -17.20
CA PRO A 250 0.53 -14.97 -17.34
C PRO A 250 -0.16 -14.59 -16.03
N VAL A 251 -1.12 -13.66 -16.08
CA VAL A 251 -1.88 -13.24 -14.89
C VAL A 251 -2.66 -14.40 -14.26
N ALA A 252 -2.97 -15.43 -15.04
CA ALA A 252 -3.61 -16.65 -14.57
C ALA A 252 -2.86 -17.31 -13.40
N GLU A 253 -1.52 -17.27 -13.37
CA GLU A 253 -0.72 -17.80 -12.25
C GLU A 253 -0.98 -17.05 -10.95
N TYR A 254 -1.13 -15.74 -11.02
CA TYR A 254 -1.49 -14.90 -9.88
C TYR A 254 -2.93 -15.12 -9.44
N LEU A 255 -3.89 -15.18 -10.38
CA LEU A 255 -5.32 -15.29 -10.06
C LEU A 255 -5.67 -16.66 -9.48
N ARG A 256 -5.22 -17.75 -10.12
CA ARG A 256 -5.53 -19.14 -9.71
C ARG A 256 -4.93 -19.51 -8.35
N ALA A 257 -3.96 -18.77 -7.85
CA ALA A 257 -3.41 -18.96 -6.51
C ALA A 257 -4.32 -18.41 -5.38
N GLN A 258 -5.52 -17.85 -5.71
CA GLN A 258 -6.41 -17.15 -4.77
C GLN A 258 -7.83 -17.70 -4.87
N GLN A 259 -8.42 -18.10 -3.75
CA GLN A 259 -9.79 -18.62 -3.71
C GLN A 259 -10.84 -17.56 -4.12
N ARG A 260 -10.57 -16.28 -3.89
CA ARG A 260 -11.49 -15.20 -4.28
C ARG A 260 -11.74 -15.11 -5.79
N TYR A 261 -10.91 -15.78 -6.60
CA TYR A 261 -11.04 -15.86 -8.07
C TYR A 261 -11.39 -17.28 -8.58
N ALA A 262 -11.62 -18.26 -7.70
CA ALA A 262 -11.87 -19.65 -8.10
C ALA A 262 -13.11 -19.86 -8.99
N HIS A 263 -13.99 -18.86 -9.08
CA HIS A 263 -15.21 -18.90 -9.91
C HIS A 263 -15.04 -18.33 -11.31
N LEU A 264 -13.91 -17.69 -11.59
CA LEU A 264 -13.67 -17.06 -12.89
C LEU A 264 -13.52 -18.12 -13.97
N THR A 265 -14.14 -17.86 -15.12
CA THR A 265 -13.97 -18.64 -16.34
C THR A 265 -12.65 -18.27 -17.03
N ASP A 266 -12.23 -19.09 -18.00
CA ASP A 266 -11.04 -18.74 -18.81
C ASP A 266 -11.26 -17.45 -19.62
N ALA A 267 -12.50 -17.15 -20.02
CA ALA A 267 -12.85 -15.89 -20.67
C ALA A 267 -12.65 -14.69 -19.73
N ASP A 268 -13.08 -14.80 -18.46
CA ASP A 268 -12.86 -13.76 -17.45
C ASP A 268 -11.35 -13.53 -17.19
N VAL A 269 -10.58 -14.61 -17.11
CA VAL A 269 -9.12 -14.54 -16.95
C VAL A 269 -8.46 -13.85 -18.15
N ALA A 270 -8.92 -14.15 -19.38
CA ALA A 270 -8.43 -13.49 -20.59
C ALA A 270 -8.76 -11.98 -20.60
N GLU A 271 -9.95 -11.59 -20.13
CA GLU A 271 -10.31 -10.17 -19.99
C GLU A 271 -9.40 -9.45 -19.00
N ILE A 272 -9.09 -10.07 -17.84
CA ILE A 272 -8.15 -9.53 -16.86
C ILE A 272 -6.74 -9.40 -17.47
N GLN A 273 -6.28 -10.42 -18.22
CA GLN A 273 -4.99 -10.36 -18.90
C GLN A 273 -4.91 -9.17 -19.86
N ALA A 274 -5.94 -9.00 -20.70
CA ALA A 274 -6.01 -7.89 -21.64
C ALA A 274 -5.98 -6.51 -20.94
N GLU A 275 -6.62 -6.40 -19.78
CA GLU A 275 -6.58 -5.18 -18.97
C GLU A 275 -5.20 -4.93 -18.38
N VAL A 276 -4.56 -5.96 -17.82
CA VAL A 276 -3.19 -5.89 -17.29
C VAL A 276 -2.22 -5.44 -18.39
N ASP A 277 -2.33 -6.02 -19.58
CA ASP A 277 -1.47 -5.67 -20.72
C ASP A 277 -1.68 -4.22 -21.17
N ARG A 278 -2.94 -3.74 -21.22
CA ARG A 278 -3.23 -2.33 -21.54
C ARG A 278 -2.60 -1.37 -20.53
N ARG A 279 -2.78 -1.64 -19.22
CA ARG A 279 -2.21 -0.79 -18.16
C ARG A 279 -0.69 -0.82 -18.18
N TRP A 280 -0.10 -1.98 -18.43
CA TRP A 280 1.34 -2.12 -18.59
C TRP A 280 1.85 -1.27 -19.76
N GLN A 281 1.23 -1.34 -20.93
CA GLN A 281 1.60 -0.53 -22.10
C GLN A 281 1.46 0.98 -21.85
N GLN A 282 0.45 1.39 -21.09
CA GLN A 282 0.29 2.79 -20.68
C GLN A 282 1.43 3.23 -19.75
N LEU A 283 1.80 2.41 -18.78
CA LEU A 283 2.91 2.71 -17.87
C LEU A 283 4.24 2.82 -18.64
N ILE A 284 4.55 1.86 -19.51
CA ILE A 284 5.80 1.87 -20.30
C ILE A 284 5.90 3.11 -21.21
N ARG A 285 4.80 3.54 -21.84
CA ARG A 285 4.82 4.80 -22.62
C ARG A 285 5.22 5.99 -21.75
N ARG A 286 4.66 6.11 -20.53
CA ARG A 286 5.00 7.20 -19.61
C ARG A 286 6.45 7.16 -19.11
N THR A 287 7.05 5.97 -18.99
CA THR A 287 8.48 5.86 -18.65
C THR A 287 9.39 6.20 -19.82
N GLY A 288 8.93 6.00 -21.07
CA GLY A 288 9.69 6.27 -22.30
C GLY A 288 9.58 7.71 -22.84
N GLU A 289 8.53 8.45 -22.49
CA GLU A 289 8.31 9.85 -22.93
C GLU A 289 9.27 10.87 -22.27
N GLN A 290 10.22 10.41 -21.47
CA GLN A 290 11.18 11.24 -20.71
C GLN A 290 12.58 11.32 -21.36
N SER A 291 12.76 10.75 -22.55
CA SER A 291 14.03 10.72 -23.30
C SER A 291 14.21 11.91 -24.24
#